data_76268539aee66c412ff44cbd3323d102
#
_entry.id   76268539aee66c412ff44cbd3323d102
#
_cell.length_a   1.000
_cell.length_b   1.000
_cell.length_c   1.000
_cell.angle_alpha   90.00
_cell.angle_beta   90.00
_cell.angle_gamma   90.00
#
_symmetry.space_group_name_H-M   'P 1'
#
loop_
_entity.id
_entity.type
_entity.pdbx_description
1 polymer ?
#
loop_
_entity_poly.entity_id
_entity_poly.type
_entity_poly.pdbx_seq_one_letter_code
_entity_poly.pdbx_strand_id
1 'polypeptide(L)'
;MKVRRVYAVAVLAAALAAAGCANNEGTETGGQPSASATGAADPNAVQKDDALAAQVPDAVKADGKLVIGTDPTYEPSEFKDASGKIIGFDVDLGTAIAKKLGLTAEFKESKFDNIIPSIGSKYELGMSSFTDSKEREATVDFVTYFKAGTAWAAKDTSIDPDNACGKKVAVQTGTVQDQIDLPARIKKCTAADKPAIVVQRYENQDEATNAVALGRADAVLADLPVIVAATNKVPELKRVGTNYDAAPYGIAMAKTSGTLKDAVLGAVKALIADGTYKAVLDRWKVSDGAITDPVINGAVS
;
A
#
# COMPACT_ATOMS: atom_id res chain seq x y z
N MET A 1 25.14 8.19 63.97
CA MET A 1 26.51 7.63 63.89
C MET A 1 26.85 7.58 62.43
N LYS A 2 27.66 8.52 61.91
CA LYS A 2 29.08 8.46 61.55
C LYS A 2 29.40 7.16 60.81
N VAL A 3 29.93 7.13 59.59
CA VAL A 3 31.23 7.68 59.13
C VAL A 3 31.23 7.83 57.59
N ARG A 4 31.75 8.99 57.16
CA ARG A 4 32.28 9.33 55.80
C ARG A 4 33.52 8.47 55.50
N ARG A 5 33.74 8.14 54.25
CA ARG A 5 35.10 8.15 53.68
C ARG A 5 35.08 8.55 52.20
N VAL A 6 35.75 9.63 51.95
CA VAL A 6 36.21 10.22 50.71
C VAL A 6 37.57 9.61 50.38
N TYR A 7 37.87 9.26 49.15
CA TYR A 7 39.24 9.36 48.60
C TYR A 7 39.17 9.81 47.14
N ALA A 8 40.04 10.72 46.90
CA ALA A 8 40.22 11.54 45.70
C ALA A 8 41.42 11.04 44.85
N VAL A 9 41.40 11.49 43.58
CA VAL A 9 42.55 11.92 42.74
C VAL A 9 43.49 10.84 42.16
N ALA A 10 43.58 10.80 40.84
CA ALA A 10 44.82 11.12 40.11
C ALA A 10 44.59 11.33 38.62
N VAL A 11 44.97 12.50 38.17
CA VAL A 11 45.13 12.98 36.77
C VAL A 11 46.42 12.39 36.21
N LEU A 12 46.43 11.99 34.92
CA LEU A 12 47.67 12.05 34.14
C LEU A 12 47.32 12.39 32.65
N ALA A 13 47.79 13.55 32.27
CA ALA A 13 47.85 14.02 30.90
C ALA A 13 49.17 13.59 30.25
N ALA A 14 49.16 13.20 28.98
CA ALA A 14 50.35 13.31 28.14
C ALA A 14 49.97 13.55 26.71
N ALA A 15 50.26 14.72 26.20
CA ALA A 15 50.28 15.12 24.80
C ALA A 15 51.62 14.75 24.17
N LEU A 16 51.62 14.38 22.89
CA LEU A 16 52.74 14.61 21.99
C LEU A 16 52.28 14.61 20.53
N ALA A 17 52.60 15.70 19.88
CA ALA A 17 52.42 15.95 18.45
C ALA A 17 53.61 15.40 17.65
N ALA A 18 53.39 15.02 16.41
CA ALA A 18 54.42 15.13 15.36
C ALA A 18 53.76 15.19 13.96
N ALA A 19 54.09 16.24 13.26
CA ALA A 19 53.77 16.51 11.89
C ALA A 19 54.62 15.68 10.92
N GLY A 20 54.08 15.42 9.73
CA GLY A 20 54.83 14.81 8.63
C GLY A 20 54.10 15.03 7.32
N CYS A 21 54.49 16.15 6.61
CA CYS A 21 54.13 16.37 5.20
C CYS A 21 55.03 15.49 4.31
N ALA A 22 54.41 14.80 3.32
CA ALA A 22 55.14 14.45 2.11
C ALA A 22 54.14 14.38 0.94
N ASN A 23 54.33 15.22 -0.04
CA ASN A 23 53.74 15.20 -1.36
C ASN A 23 54.17 13.93 -2.11
N ASN A 24 53.28 13.29 -2.85
CA ASN A 24 53.64 12.69 -4.12
C ASN A 24 52.44 12.69 -5.07
N GLU A 25 52.71 13.17 -6.28
CA GLU A 25 51.78 13.24 -7.40
C GLU A 25 51.58 11.87 -8.07
N GLY A 26 50.39 11.68 -8.61
CA GLY A 26 50.22 10.87 -9.82
C GLY A 26 49.40 9.61 -9.66
N THR A 27 48.23 9.61 -10.18
CA THR A 27 47.63 8.74 -11.20
C THR A 27 46.14 8.57 -10.97
N GLU A 28 45.34 9.04 -11.91
CA GLU A 28 43.88 8.81 -12.01
C GLU A 28 43.59 7.33 -12.13
N THR A 29 42.69 6.82 -11.27
CA THR A 29 41.88 5.64 -11.58
C THR A 29 40.50 5.82 -10.95
N GLY A 30 39.49 5.65 -11.80
CA GLY A 30 38.08 5.91 -11.58
C GLY A 30 37.52 5.48 -10.23
N GLY A 31 37.09 6.43 -9.47
CA GLY A 31 36.28 6.25 -8.29
C GLY A 31 34.83 5.99 -8.70
N GLN A 32 34.42 4.74 -8.64
CA GLN A 32 33.03 4.33 -8.70
C GLN A 32 32.29 4.94 -7.51
N PRO A 33 31.16 5.64 -7.70
CA PRO A 33 30.40 6.14 -6.56
C PRO A 33 29.80 4.95 -5.81
N SER A 34 30.31 4.71 -4.62
CA SER A 34 29.75 3.76 -3.67
C SER A 34 28.41 4.30 -3.19
N ALA A 35 27.32 3.81 -3.77
CA ALA A 35 25.97 4.06 -3.30
C ALA A 35 25.78 3.35 -1.95
N SER A 36 26.05 4.04 -0.87
CA SER A 36 25.61 3.61 0.48
C SER A 36 24.12 3.91 0.61
N ALA A 37 23.27 3.00 0.13
CA ALA A 37 21.84 3.04 0.39
C ALA A 37 21.56 2.30 1.70
N THR A 38 21.55 3.01 2.82
CA THR A 38 21.01 2.54 4.09
C THR A 38 20.25 3.65 4.79
N GLY A 39 19.05 3.92 4.29
CA GLY A 39 18.02 4.68 4.94
C GLY A 39 16.72 4.35 4.23
N ALA A 40 15.69 3.90 4.96
CA ALA A 40 14.35 3.77 4.38
C ALA A 40 14.00 5.10 3.71
N ALA A 41 13.73 5.09 2.40
CA ALA A 41 13.44 6.32 1.67
C ALA A 41 12.22 7.00 2.31
N ASP A 42 12.39 8.25 2.73
CA ASP A 42 11.28 9.07 3.20
C ASP A 42 10.48 9.53 1.98
N PRO A 43 9.20 9.17 1.83
CA PRO A 43 8.37 9.59 0.70
C PRO A 43 8.27 11.12 0.59
N ASN A 44 8.54 11.86 1.69
CA ASN A 44 8.58 13.32 1.69
C ASN A 44 9.91 13.90 1.19
N ALA A 45 10.97 13.12 1.11
CA ALA A 45 12.28 13.55 0.60
C ALA A 45 12.41 13.42 -0.93
N VAL A 46 11.38 12.89 -1.61
CA VAL A 46 11.36 12.73 -3.07
C VAL A 46 11.47 14.09 -3.77
N GLN A 47 12.40 14.20 -4.72
CA GLN A 47 12.59 15.41 -5.49
C GLN A 47 11.61 15.46 -6.67
N LYS A 48 11.12 16.69 -6.96
CA LYS A 48 10.30 16.98 -8.13
C LYS A 48 11.05 16.64 -9.42
N ASP A 49 10.32 16.07 -10.37
CA ASP A 49 10.75 15.90 -11.76
C ASP A 49 10.02 16.94 -12.62
N ASP A 50 10.77 17.92 -13.16
CA ASP A 50 10.19 19.03 -13.91
C ASP A 50 9.51 18.57 -15.21
N ALA A 51 10.02 17.52 -15.85
CA ALA A 51 9.42 16.97 -17.08
C ALA A 51 8.08 16.28 -16.81
N LEU A 52 7.97 15.55 -15.70
CA LEU A 52 6.70 14.93 -15.28
C LEU A 52 5.72 15.98 -14.75
N ALA A 53 6.19 16.95 -13.97
CA ALA A 53 5.37 18.05 -13.47
C ALA A 53 4.76 18.90 -14.60
N ALA A 54 5.48 19.06 -15.73
CA ALA A 54 4.96 19.76 -16.90
C ALA A 54 3.77 19.05 -17.56
N GLN A 55 3.65 17.71 -17.40
CA GLN A 55 2.56 16.92 -17.96
C GLN A 55 1.27 16.97 -17.11
N VAL A 56 1.36 17.44 -15.86
CA VAL A 56 0.17 17.59 -15.00
C VAL A 56 -0.74 18.67 -15.58
N PRO A 57 -2.06 18.43 -15.76
CA PRO A 57 -2.99 19.45 -16.25
C PRO A 57 -3.02 20.68 -15.36
N ASP A 58 -3.20 21.87 -15.97
CA ASP A 58 -3.19 23.15 -15.24
C ASP A 58 -4.29 23.22 -14.17
N ALA A 59 -5.45 22.62 -14.43
CA ALA A 59 -6.54 22.54 -13.46
C ALA A 59 -6.14 21.79 -12.18
N VAL A 60 -5.31 20.74 -12.30
CA VAL A 60 -4.79 19.96 -11.15
C VAL A 60 -3.67 20.71 -10.43
N LYS A 61 -2.86 21.49 -11.19
CA LYS A 61 -1.75 22.30 -10.61
C LYS A 61 -2.24 23.53 -9.85
N ALA A 62 -3.48 23.98 -10.07
CA ALA A 62 -3.96 25.32 -9.70
C ALA A 62 -3.83 25.62 -8.20
N ASP A 63 -4.05 24.63 -7.33
CA ASP A 63 -3.94 24.78 -5.87
C ASP A 63 -2.71 24.07 -5.27
N GLY A 64 -1.86 23.48 -6.12
CA GLY A 64 -0.63 22.79 -5.71
C GLY A 64 -0.88 21.44 -5.00
N LYS A 65 -2.07 20.89 -5.09
CA LYS A 65 -2.48 19.65 -4.42
C LYS A 65 -2.79 18.55 -5.41
N LEU A 66 -2.65 17.32 -4.95
CA LEU A 66 -3.16 16.11 -5.59
C LEU A 66 -4.11 15.45 -4.60
N VAL A 67 -5.41 15.62 -4.82
CA VAL A 67 -6.44 15.10 -3.92
C VAL A 67 -6.71 13.64 -4.25
N ILE A 68 -6.57 12.77 -3.25
CA ILE A 68 -6.62 11.31 -3.38
C ILE A 68 -7.72 10.76 -2.48
N GLY A 69 -8.74 10.15 -3.07
CA GLY A 69 -9.75 9.41 -2.33
C GLY A 69 -9.22 8.05 -1.87
N THR A 70 -9.44 7.71 -0.60
CA THR A 70 -8.93 6.48 0.02
C THR A 70 -9.87 6.00 1.14
N ASP A 71 -9.95 4.69 1.37
CA ASP A 71 -10.69 4.08 2.49
C ASP A 71 -9.70 3.61 3.57
N PRO A 72 -9.49 4.40 4.65
CA PRO A 72 -8.46 4.11 5.62
C PRO A 72 -8.84 3.03 6.63
N THR A 73 -9.35 1.89 6.15
CA THR A 73 -9.69 0.70 6.93
C THR A 73 -8.99 -0.57 6.45
N TYR A 74 -8.01 -0.43 5.52
CA TYR A 74 -7.42 -1.54 4.76
C TYR A 74 -5.92 -1.70 5.02
N GLU A 75 -5.53 -1.90 6.31
CA GLU A 75 -4.12 -2.08 6.69
C GLU A 75 -3.47 -3.29 6.01
N PRO A 76 -2.24 -3.18 5.49
CA PRO A 76 -1.24 -2.11 5.66
C PRO A 76 -1.24 -1.06 4.54
N SER A 77 -2.22 -1.08 3.64
CA SER A 77 -2.26 -0.19 2.47
C SER A 77 -2.61 1.24 2.86
N GLU A 78 -3.75 1.41 3.51
CA GLU A 78 -4.24 2.68 4.05
C GLU A 78 -5.08 2.43 5.30
N PHE A 79 -4.72 3.07 6.40
CA PHE A 79 -5.42 2.93 7.67
C PHE A 79 -5.11 4.11 8.59
N LYS A 80 -5.85 4.25 9.67
CA LYS A 80 -5.62 5.29 10.67
C LYS A 80 -4.71 4.80 11.78
N ASP A 81 -3.68 5.59 12.09
CA ASP A 81 -2.88 5.37 13.29
C ASP A 81 -3.65 5.79 14.56
N ALA A 82 -3.01 5.62 15.74
CA ALA A 82 -3.61 5.96 17.02
C ALA A 82 -3.97 7.46 17.17
N SER A 83 -3.39 8.34 16.36
CA SER A 83 -3.70 9.78 16.32
C SER A 83 -4.84 10.12 15.36
N GLY A 84 -5.33 9.15 14.58
CA GLY A 84 -6.33 9.33 13.53
C GLY A 84 -5.74 9.77 12.19
N LYS A 85 -4.40 9.82 12.05
CA LYS A 85 -3.73 10.14 10.79
C LYS A 85 -3.81 8.95 9.84
N ILE A 86 -4.12 9.21 8.56
CA ILE A 86 -4.09 8.19 7.51
C ILE A 86 -2.63 7.88 7.17
N ILE A 87 -2.25 6.62 7.24
CA ILE A 87 -0.92 6.08 6.97
C ILE A 87 -1.04 4.76 6.19
N GLY A 88 0.06 4.27 5.63
CA GLY A 88 0.09 3.01 4.89
C GLY A 88 0.98 3.10 3.65
N PHE A 89 1.17 1.96 2.95
CA PHE A 89 2.06 1.98 1.78
C PHE A 89 1.44 2.74 0.59
N ASP A 90 0.12 2.73 0.42
CA ASP A 90 -0.59 3.55 -0.57
C ASP A 90 -0.41 5.04 -0.26
N VAL A 91 -0.45 5.41 1.03
CA VAL A 91 -0.27 6.80 1.47
C VAL A 91 1.17 7.28 1.22
N ASP A 92 2.15 6.45 1.56
CA ASP A 92 3.56 6.76 1.33
C ASP A 92 3.87 6.85 -0.17
N LEU A 93 3.36 5.90 -0.98
CA LEU A 93 3.57 5.90 -2.42
C LEU A 93 2.83 7.07 -3.11
N GLY A 94 1.57 7.33 -2.75
CA GLY A 94 0.80 8.47 -3.26
C GLY A 94 1.46 9.82 -2.91
N THR A 95 2.05 9.93 -1.71
CA THR A 95 2.84 11.09 -1.30
C THR A 95 4.09 11.25 -2.18
N ALA A 96 4.81 10.16 -2.43
CA ALA A 96 5.99 10.16 -3.30
C ALA A 96 5.64 10.54 -4.76
N ILE A 97 4.53 10.02 -5.29
CA ILE A 97 4.01 10.38 -6.62
C ILE A 97 3.70 11.88 -6.68
N ALA A 98 2.93 12.40 -5.72
CA ALA A 98 2.62 13.83 -5.68
C ALA A 98 3.89 14.71 -5.67
N LYS A 99 4.90 14.35 -4.88
CA LYS A 99 6.20 15.04 -4.82
C LYS A 99 6.93 15.00 -6.17
N LYS A 100 6.99 13.84 -6.85
CA LYS A 100 7.55 13.74 -8.20
C LYS A 100 6.88 14.71 -9.17
N LEU A 101 5.56 14.88 -9.03
CA LEU A 101 4.77 15.80 -9.87
C LEU A 101 4.80 17.25 -9.40
N GLY A 102 5.54 17.57 -8.32
CA GLY A 102 5.62 18.93 -7.77
C GLY A 102 4.36 19.37 -7.02
N LEU A 103 3.57 18.42 -6.54
CA LEU A 103 2.33 18.63 -5.81
C LEU A 103 2.44 18.14 -4.36
N THR A 104 1.46 18.51 -3.53
CA THR A 104 1.26 18.01 -2.18
C THR A 104 0.10 17.02 -2.18
N ALA A 105 0.31 15.78 -1.72
CA ALA A 105 -0.78 14.81 -1.59
C ALA A 105 -1.75 15.23 -0.48
N GLU A 106 -3.06 15.18 -0.77
CA GLU A 106 -4.13 15.38 0.20
C GLU A 106 -5.07 14.17 0.18
N PHE A 107 -4.93 13.29 1.16
CA PHE A 107 -5.78 12.10 1.26
C PHE A 107 -7.13 12.46 1.88
N LYS A 108 -8.21 12.09 1.20
CA LYS A 108 -9.60 12.26 1.64
C LYS A 108 -10.22 10.91 1.94
N GLU A 109 -10.67 10.75 3.17
CA GLU A 109 -11.40 9.56 3.59
C GLU A 109 -12.73 9.43 2.84
N SER A 110 -13.00 8.23 2.37
CA SER A 110 -14.24 7.84 1.72
C SER A 110 -14.49 6.35 1.97
N LYS A 111 -15.73 5.91 1.86
CA LYS A 111 -16.02 4.48 1.76
C LYS A 111 -15.54 3.97 0.41
N PHE A 112 -15.03 2.73 0.39
CA PHE A 112 -14.37 2.13 -0.76
C PHE A 112 -15.22 2.21 -2.04
N ASP A 113 -16.49 1.81 -1.95
CA ASP A 113 -17.44 1.80 -3.09
C ASP A 113 -17.82 3.19 -3.63
N ASN A 114 -17.58 4.25 -2.85
CA ASN A 114 -17.87 5.63 -3.22
C ASN A 114 -16.67 6.37 -3.86
N ILE A 115 -15.45 5.78 -3.84
CA ILE A 115 -14.25 6.47 -4.33
C ILE A 115 -14.33 6.61 -5.85
N ILE A 116 -14.42 5.50 -6.60
CA ILE A 116 -14.45 5.52 -8.08
C ILE A 116 -15.55 6.44 -8.63
N PRO A 117 -16.81 6.40 -8.14
CA PRO A 117 -17.85 7.30 -8.60
C PRO A 117 -17.59 8.80 -8.31
N SER A 118 -16.68 9.11 -7.40
CA SER A 118 -16.36 10.49 -7.01
C SER A 118 -15.09 11.04 -7.69
N ILE A 119 -14.36 10.21 -8.47
CA ILE A 119 -13.19 10.64 -9.23
C ILE A 119 -13.60 11.64 -10.32
N GLY A 120 -12.81 12.69 -10.49
CA GLY A 120 -13.07 13.80 -11.40
C GLY A 120 -14.03 14.85 -10.86
N SER A 121 -14.70 14.60 -9.72
CA SER A 121 -15.57 15.58 -9.06
C SER A 121 -15.10 15.98 -7.66
N LYS A 122 -14.57 15.03 -6.88
CA LYS A 122 -14.06 15.25 -5.52
C LYS A 122 -12.57 14.93 -5.40
N TYR A 123 -12.06 14.04 -6.24
CA TYR A 123 -10.69 13.54 -6.21
C TYR A 123 -10.11 13.55 -7.62
N GLU A 124 -8.82 13.86 -7.74
CA GLU A 124 -8.06 13.63 -8.98
C GLU A 124 -7.73 12.15 -9.13
N LEU A 125 -7.39 11.48 -7.99
CA LEU A 125 -7.03 10.07 -7.94
C LEU A 125 -7.90 9.30 -6.93
N GLY A 126 -8.11 8.02 -7.20
CA GLY A 126 -8.51 7.02 -6.21
C GLY A 126 -7.33 6.07 -5.96
N MET A 127 -6.85 5.99 -4.73
CA MET A 127 -5.78 5.08 -4.33
C MET A 127 -6.17 4.39 -3.02
N SER A 128 -6.63 3.14 -3.13
CA SER A 128 -7.18 2.34 -2.04
C SER A 128 -7.15 0.86 -2.43
N SER A 129 -5.98 0.38 -2.84
CA SER A 129 -5.75 -1.02 -3.24
C SER A 129 -6.75 -1.54 -4.28
N PHE A 130 -7.22 -0.66 -5.19
CA PHE A 130 -8.17 -1.08 -6.23
C PHE A 130 -7.57 -2.12 -7.15
N THR A 131 -8.20 -3.27 -7.24
CA THR A 131 -7.92 -4.20 -8.34
C THR A 131 -8.25 -3.52 -9.66
N ASP A 132 -7.27 -3.45 -10.55
CA ASP A 132 -7.47 -3.06 -11.94
C ASP A 132 -8.19 -4.22 -12.64
N SER A 133 -9.48 -4.02 -12.96
CA SER A 133 -10.35 -5.00 -13.61
C SER A 133 -11.00 -4.41 -14.85
N LYS A 134 -11.33 -5.26 -15.83
CA LYS A 134 -11.98 -4.83 -17.07
C LYS A 134 -13.30 -4.10 -16.83
N GLU A 135 -14.04 -4.52 -15.79
CA GLU A 135 -15.29 -3.85 -15.42
C GLU A 135 -15.02 -2.41 -14.96
N ARG A 136 -14.04 -2.19 -14.10
CA ARG A 136 -13.67 -0.86 -13.59
C ARG A 136 -13.01 -0.01 -14.68
N GLU A 137 -12.19 -0.62 -15.56
CA GLU A 137 -11.60 0.07 -16.71
C GLU A 137 -12.67 0.64 -17.66
N ALA A 138 -13.90 0.16 -17.65
CA ALA A 138 -14.99 0.75 -18.44
C ALA A 138 -15.32 2.19 -17.97
N THR A 139 -15.10 2.52 -16.71
CA THR A 139 -15.49 3.81 -16.10
C THR A 139 -14.32 4.72 -15.75
N VAL A 140 -13.16 4.17 -15.39
CA VAL A 140 -11.93 4.90 -15.04
C VAL A 140 -10.74 4.34 -15.78
N ASP A 141 -9.63 5.09 -15.83
CA ASP A 141 -8.32 4.57 -16.20
C ASP A 141 -7.54 4.23 -14.93
N PHE A 142 -6.67 3.22 -15.02
CA PHE A 142 -5.78 2.82 -13.95
C PHE A 142 -4.31 2.98 -14.35
N VAL A 143 -3.46 3.31 -13.39
CA VAL A 143 -2.01 3.10 -13.47
C VAL A 143 -1.65 2.03 -12.46
N THR A 144 -1.11 0.90 -12.93
CA THR A 144 -0.75 -0.22 -12.06
C THR A 144 0.45 0.12 -11.20
N TYR A 145 0.45 -0.34 -9.93
CA TYR A 145 1.55 -0.04 -9.00
C TYR A 145 1.90 -1.18 -8.03
N PHE A 146 1.10 -2.23 -7.96
CA PHE A 146 1.29 -3.35 -7.03
C PHE A 146 0.55 -4.58 -7.56
N LYS A 147 0.72 -5.76 -6.92
CA LYS A 147 -0.02 -6.97 -7.25
C LYS A 147 -0.37 -7.74 -5.99
N ALA A 148 -1.63 -8.11 -5.83
CA ALA A 148 -2.07 -8.98 -4.74
C ALA A 148 -3.11 -10.00 -5.22
N GLY A 149 -3.23 -11.09 -4.49
CA GLY A 149 -4.29 -12.07 -4.65
C GLY A 149 -5.18 -12.11 -3.43
N THR A 150 -6.34 -12.77 -3.56
CA THR A 150 -7.29 -12.97 -2.47
C THR A 150 -6.81 -14.05 -1.50
N ALA A 151 -7.00 -13.82 -0.22
CA ALA A 151 -6.76 -14.77 0.86
C ALA A 151 -7.91 -14.77 1.87
N TRP A 152 -8.01 -15.84 2.65
CA TRP A 152 -9.03 -16.03 3.68
C TRP A 152 -8.41 -16.13 5.06
N ALA A 153 -9.16 -15.66 6.07
CA ALA A 153 -8.85 -15.92 7.46
C ALA A 153 -10.10 -16.39 8.22
N ALA A 154 -9.87 -17.28 9.19
CA ALA A 154 -10.91 -17.84 10.07
C ALA A 154 -10.32 -18.17 11.44
N LYS A 155 -11.17 -18.36 12.43
CA LYS A 155 -10.78 -18.93 13.73
C LYS A 155 -10.70 -20.46 13.65
N ASP A 156 -11.65 -21.06 12.94
CA ASP A 156 -11.67 -22.50 12.66
C ASP A 156 -10.81 -22.80 11.42
N THR A 157 -9.65 -23.39 11.64
CA THR A 157 -8.70 -23.74 10.57
C THR A 157 -9.16 -24.89 9.68
N SER A 158 -10.27 -25.56 10.01
CA SER A 158 -10.88 -26.58 9.16
C SER A 158 -11.71 -25.99 8.01
N ILE A 159 -11.94 -24.66 8.01
CA ILE A 159 -12.64 -23.97 6.91
C ILE A 159 -11.79 -24.05 5.65
N ASP A 160 -12.37 -24.65 4.63
CA ASP A 160 -11.83 -24.74 3.30
C ASP A 160 -12.52 -23.68 2.39
N PRO A 161 -11.80 -22.66 1.88
CA PRO A 161 -12.36 -21.68 0.98
C PRO A 161 -13.03 -22.28 -0.25
N ASP A 162 -12.53 -23.39 -0.77
CA ASP A 162 -13.10 -24.06 -1.94
C ASP A 162 -14.38 -24.85 -1.64
N ASN A 163 -14.70 -25.05 -0.36
CA ASN A 163 -15.89 -25.76 0.11
C ASN A 163 -16.57 -25.02 1.27
N ALA A 164 -16.63 -23.69 1.21
CA ALA A 164 -17.22 -22.84 2.25
C ALA A 164 -18.75 -22.73 2.18
N CYS A 165 -19.44 -23.69 1.52
CA CYS A 165 -20.90 -23.72 1.38
C CYS A 165 -21.58 -23.72 2.77
N GLY A 166 -22.60 -22.87 2.93
CA GLY A 166 -23.35 -22.70 4.18
C GLY A 166 -22.64 -21.88 5.26
N LYS A 167 -21.39 -21.47 5.04
CA LYS A 167 -20.63 -20.62 5.98
C LYS A 167 -21.07 -19.16 5.90
N LYS A 168 -20.97 -18.44 7.03
CA LYS A 168 -21.11 -16.98 7.10
C LYS A 168 -19.76 -16.36 6.78
N VAL A 169 -19.68 -15.61 5.69
CA VAL A 169 -18.43 -15.02 5.21
C VAL A 169 -18.53 -13.50 5.21
N ALA A 170 -17.66 -12.86 5.98
CA ALA A 170 -17.54 -11.40 6.06
C ALA A 170 -16.67 -10.88 4.92
N VAL A 171 -17.08 -9.75 4.32
CA VAL A 171 -16.40 -9.11 3.20
C VAL A 171 -16.66 -7.61 3.21
N GLN A 172 -15.72 -6.82 2.71
CA GLN A 172 -15.95 -5.40 2.48
C GLN A 172 -16.76 -5.19 1.21
N THR A 173 -17.78 -4.32 1.29
CA THR A 173 -18.68 -3.96 0.18
C THR A 173 -17.91 -3.36 -0.98
N GLY A 174 -18.25 -3.76 -2.21
CA GLY A 174 -17.72 -3.17 -3.44
C GLY A 174 -16.35 -3.71 -3.87
N THR A 175 -15.74 -4.61 -3.09
CA THR A 175 -14.48 -5.28 -3.47
C THR A 175 -14.71 -6.34 -4.54
N VAL A 176 -13.66 -6.78 -5.23
CA VAL A 176 -13.76 -7.91 -6.18
C VAL A 176 -14.15 -9.21 -5.48
N GLN A 177 -13.79 -9.34 -4.22
CA GLN A 177 -14.19 -10.47 -3.38
C GLN A 177 -15.72 -10.49 -3.16
N ASP A 178 -16.33 -9.32 -2.95
CA ASP A 178 -17.79 -9.19 -2.80
C ASP A 178 -18.54 -9.34 -4.12
N GLN A 179 -18.04 -8.70 -5.20
CA GLN A 179 -18.77 -8.56 -6.44
C GLN A 179 -18.55 -9.72 -7.42
N ILE A 180 -17.40 -10.41 -7.36
CA ILE A 180 -17.01 -11.45 -8.32
C ILE A 180 -16.80 -12.80 -7.64
N ASP A 181 -15.91 -12.88 -6.63
CA ASP A 181 -15.48 -14.16 -6.06
C ASP A 181 -16.60 -14.84 -5.27
N LEU A 182 -17.21 -14.17 -4.28
CA LEU A 182 -18.29 -14.76 -3.49
C LEU A 182 -19.53 -15.16 -4.33
N PRO A 183 -20.00 -14.34 -5.29
CA PRO A 183 -21.07 -14.77 -6.23
C PRO A 183 -20.73 -16.04 -7.02
N ALA A 184 -19.48 -16.16 -7.50
CA ALA A 184 -19.03 -17.36 -8.22
C ALA A 184 -19.03 -18.61 -7.29
N ARG A 185 -18.56 -18.47 -6.05
CA ARG A 185 -18.58 -19.55 -5.03
C ARG A 185 -20.00 -19.94 -4.64
N ILE A 186 -20.91 -18.97 -4.47
CA ILE A 186 -22.33 -19.22 -4.18
C ILE A 186 -22.94 -20.04 -5.32
N LYS A 187 -22.70 -19.63 -6.59
CA LYS A 187 -23.18 -20.39 -7.75
C LYS A 187 -22.66 -21.82 -7.79
N LYS A 188 -21.38 -22.04 -7.42
CA LYS A 188 -20.79 -23.38 -7.32
C LYS A 188 -21.47 -24.22 -6.21
N CYS A 189 -21.76 -23.60 -5.06
CA CYS A 189 -22.47 -24.31 -3.98
C CYS A 189 -23.88 -24.75 -4.40
N THR A 190 -24.67 -23.83 -4.95
CA THR A 190 -26.06 -24.10 -5.36
C THR A 190 -26.12 -25.11 -6.51
N ALA A 191 -25.19 -25.08 -7.46
CA ALA A 191 -25.08 -26.05 -8.54
C ALA A 191 -24.74 -27.48 -8.05
N ALA A 192 -24.18 -27.58 -6.84
CA ALA A 192 -23.86 -28.85 -6.17
C ALA A 192 -24.91 -29.26 -5.11
N ASP A 193 -26.10 -28.64 -5.14
CA ASP A 193 -27.19 -28.86 -4.16
C ASP A 193 -26.75 -28.65 -2.69
N LYS A 194 -25.75 -27.77 -2.47
CA LYS A 194 -25.27 -27.37 -1.15
C LYS A 194 -25.84 -26.01 -0.74
N PRO A 195 -25.95 -25.74 0.58
CA PRO A 195 -26.35 -24.41 1.07
C PRO A 195 -25.46 -23.32 0.51
N ALA A 196 -26.05 -22.19 0.10
CA ALA A 196 -25.29 -21.03 -0.34
C ALA A 196 -24.43 -20.45 0.81
N ILE A 197 -23.31 -19.81 0.45
CA ILE A 197 -22.55 -18.97 1.40
C ILE A 197 -23.46 -17.82 1.85
N VAL A 198 -23.47 -17.54 3.16
CA VAL A 198 -24.17 -16.39 3.75
C VAL A 198 -23.20 -15.23 3.79
N VAL A 199 -23.30 -14.31 2.83
CA VAL A 199 -22.41 -13.14 2.73
C VAL A 199 -22.82 -12.09 3.74
N GLN A 200 -21.89 -11.67 4.58
CA GLN A 200 -22.03 -10.55 5.50
C GLN A 200 -21.18 -9.37 5.01
N ARG A 201 -21.84 -8.36 4.45
CA ARG A 201 -21.19 -7.17 3.91
C ARG A 201 -20.99 -6.13 4.98
N TYR A 202 -19.79 -5.54 4.99
CA TYR A 202 -19.39 -4.44 5.86
C TYR A 202 -18.90 -3.28 5.01
N GLU A 203 -19.15 -2.05 5.46
CA GLU A 203 -18.65 -0.86 4.76
C GLU A 203 -17.12 -0.76 4.90
N ASN A 204 -16.58 -1.18 6.05
CA ASN A 204 -15.17 -1.10 6.40
C ASN A 204 -14.54 -2.51 6.49
N GLN A 205 -13.32 -2.66 6.02
CA GLN A 205 -12.61 -3.95 6.06
C GLN A 205 -12.29 -4.39 7.50
N ASP A 206 -11.93 -3.48 8.37
CA ASP A 206 -11.65 -3.78 9.78
C ASP A 206 -12.91 -4.29 10.51
N GLU A 207 -14.10 -3.80 10.18
CA GLU A 207 -15.37 -4.32 10.69
C GLU A 207 -15.63 -5.75 10.22
N ALA A 208 -15.35 -6.06 8.93
CA ALA A 208 -15.44 -7.41 8.39
C ALA A 208 -14.50 -8.38 9.13
N THR A 209 -13.26 -7.96 9.36
CA THR A 209 -12.26 -8.74 10.13
C THR A 209 -12.72 -8.95 11.58
N ASN A 210 -13.20 -7.89 12.23
CA ASN A 210 -13.70 -7.95 13.61
C ASN A 210 -14.93 -8.84 13.77
N ALA A 211 -15.77 -8.96 12.73
CA ALA A 211 -16.92 -9.86 12.77
C ALA A 211 -16.48 -11.33 12.98
N VAL A 212 -15.40 -11.76 12.37
CA VAL A 212 -14.84 -13.11 12.58
C VAL A 212 -14.18 -13.23 13.95
N ALA A 213 -13.39 -12.23 14.36
CA ALA A 213 -12.77 -12.21 15.68
C ALA A 213 -13.81 -12.37 16.81
N LEU A 214 -14.97 -11.72 16.66
CA LEU A 214 -16.10 -11.77 17.60
C LEU A 214 -17.05 -12.97 17.39
N GLY A 215 -16.77 -13.88 16.43
CA GLY A 215 -17.59 -15.06 16.16
C GLY A 215 -18.94 -14.75 15.49
N ARG A 216 -19.11 -13.58 14.88
CA ARG A 216 -20.32 -13.20 14.13
C ARG A 216 -20.33 -13.76 12.71
N ALA A 217 -19.14 -13.95 12.13
CA ALA A 217 -18.88 -14.62 10.86
C ALA A 217 -17.92 -15.79 11.07
N ASP A 218 -17.95 -16.78 10.17
CA ASP A 218 -17.08 -17.95 10.19
C ASP A 218 -15.71 -17.66 9.58
N ALA A 219 -15.68 -16.84 8.52
CA ALA A 219 -14.47 -16.44 7.81
C ALA A 219 -14.58 -15.02 7.25
N VAL A 220 -13.43 -14.42 6.95
CA VAL A 220 -13.29 -13.17 6.19
C VAL A 220 -12.35 -13.40 5.01
N LEU A 221 -12.62 -12.72 3.89
CA LEU A 221 -11.70 -12.67 2.78
C LEU A 221 -11.39 -11.22 2.41
N ALA A 222 -10.16 -11.01 1.98
CA ALA A 222 -9.62 -9.75 1.48
C ALA A 222 -8.33 -10.03 0.70
N ASP A 223 -7.62 -9.02 0.30
CA ASP A 223 -6.31 -9.19 -0.31
C ASP A 223 -5.27 -9.73 0.70
N LEU A 224 -4.31 -10.49 0.19
CA LEU A 224 -3.33 -11.20 1.01
C LEU A 224 -2.61 -10.30 2.03
N PRO A 225 -2.12 -9.08 1.68
CA PRO A 225 -1.45 -8.22 2.66
C PRO A 225 -2.35 -7.87 3.85
N VAL A 226 -3.64 -7.64 3.60
CA VAL A 226 -4.64 -7.29 4.63
C VAL A 226 -4.93 -8.48 5.53
N ILE A 227 -5.10 -9.67 4.96
CA ILE A 227 -5.28 -10.90 5.74
C ILE A 227 -4.03 -11.20 6.58
N VAL A 228 -2.82 -10.95 6.06
CA VAL A 228 -1.57 -11.10 6.84
C VAL A 228 -1.55 -10.10 8.00
N ALA A 229 -1.87 -8.84 7.77
CA ALA A 229 -1.94 -7.83 8.83
C ALA A 229 -2.98 -8.20 9.90
N ALA A 230 -4.18 -8.63 9.48
CA ALA A 230 -5.25 -9.06 10.38
C ALA A 230 -4.83 -10.24 11.26
N THR A 231 -4.21 -11.28 10.69
CA THR A 231 -3.77 -12.47 11.44
C THR A 231 -2.58 -12.18 12.36
N ASN A 232 -1.78 -11.17 12.08
CA ASN A 232 -0.72 -10.72 12.98
C ASN A 232 -1.26 -9.93 14.18
N LYS A 233 -2.36 -9.17 13.99
CA LYS A 233 -2.99 -8.36 15.05
C LYS A 233 -3.95 -9.16 15.92
N VAL A 234 -4.65 -10.14 15.35
CA VAL A 234 -5.67 -10.95 16.03
C VAL A 234 -5.19 -12.40 16.09
N PRO A 235 -4.57 -12.84 17.20
CA PRO A 235 -3.92 -14.15 17.30
C PRO A 235 -4.85 -15.35 17.07
N GLU A 236 -6.15 -15.18 17.29
CA GLU A 236 -7.16 -16.21 17.06
C GLU A 236 -7.48 -16.43 15.59
N LEU A 237 -7.22 -15.43 14.74
CA LEU A 237 -7.40 -15.56 13.30
C LEU A 237 -6.19 -16.26 12.68
N LYS A 238 -6.45 -17.19 11.78
CA LYS A 238 -5.44 -17.91 11.01
C LYS A 238 -5.81 -17.83 9.54
N ARG A 239 -4.79 -17.71 8.69
CA ARG A 239 -4.99 -17.92 7.25
C ARG A 239 -5.49 -19.34 7.00
N VAL A 240 -6.47 -19.47 6.10
CA VAL A 240 -7.01 -20.74 5.62
C VAL A 240 -6.97 -20.77 4.09
N GLY A 241 -6.67 -21.93 3.54
CA GLY A 241 -6.48 -22.10 2.09
C GLY A 241 -5.22 -21.43 1.56
N THR A 242 -5.14 -21.32 0.24
CA THR A 242 -4.04 -20.71 -0.50
C THR A 242 -4.42 -19.31 -0.99
N ASN A 243 -3.43 -18.48 -1.34
CA ASN A 243 -3.62 -17.23 -2.07
C ASN A 243 -3.95 -17.53 -3.54
N TYR A 244 -4.92 -16.84 -4.13
CA TYR A 244 -5.41 -17.07 -5.49
C TYR A 244 -5.80 -15.76 -6.19
N ASP A 245 -6.06 -15.80 -7.49
CA ASP A 245 -6.55 -14.69 -8.34
C ASP A 245 -5.73 -13.40 -8.17
N ALA A 246 -4.39 -13.54 -8.21
CA ALA A 246 -3.51 -12.39 -8.11
C ALA A 246 -3.67 -11.45 -9.31
N ALA A 247 -4.03 -10.19 -9.05
CA ALA A 247 -4.29 -9.16 -10.03
C ALA A 247 -3.55 -7.84 -9.68
N PRO A 248 -3.32 -6.95 -10.68
CA PRO A 248 -2.72 -5.65 -10.41
C PRO A 248 -3.63 -4.77 -9.55
N TYR A 249 -3.01 -4.00 -8.64
CA TYR A 249 -3.63 -2.81 -8.09
C TYR A 249 -3.37 -1.62 -9.01
N GLY A 250 -4.38 -0.77 -9.16
CA GLY A 250 -4.31 0.44 -9.97
C GLY A 250 -4.68 1.70 -9.21
N ILE A 251 -3.97 2.78 -9.52
CA ILE A 251 -4.37 4.13 -9.15
C ILE A 251 -5.43 4.57 -10.14
N ALA A 252 -6.64 4.79 -9.66
CA ALA A 252 -7.80 5.12 -10.49
C ALA A 252 -7.84 6.62 -10.83
N MET A 253 -8.18 6.94 -12.09
CA MET A 253 -8.33 8.31 -12.60
C MET A 253 -9.51 8.40 -13.55
N ALA A 254 -10.11 9.58 -13.66
CA ALA A 254 -11.18 9.81 -14.63
C ALA A 254 -10.67 9.56 -16.08
N LYS A 255 -11.51 8.99 -16.94
CA LYS A 255 -11.22 8.86 -18.39
C LYS A 255 -10.87 10.21 -19.04
N THR A 256 -11.37 11.28 -18.45
CA THR A 256 -11.16 12.67 -18.92
C THR A 256 -9.97 13.35 -18.25
N SER A 257 -9.14 12.63 -17.48
CA SER A 257 -7.99 13.20 -16.75
C SER A 257 -6.87 13.73 -17.66
N GLY A 258 -6.99 13.57 -18.96
CA GLY A 258 -6.00 14.06 -19.94
C GLY A 258 -4.63 13.42 -19.74
N THR A 259 -3.59 14.25 -19.66
CA THR A 259 -2.19 13.83 -19.47
C THR A 259 -1.85 13.44 -18.03
N LEU A 260 -2.77 13.57 -17.07
CA LEU A 260 -2.50 13.21 -15.67
C LEU A 260 -2.10 11.74 -15.54
N LYS A 261 -2.75 10.82 -16.26
CA LYS A 261 -2.43 9.39 -16.21
C LYS A 261 -1.01 9.09 -16.69
N ASP A 262 -0.53 9.82 -17.74
CA ASP A 262 0.83 9.65 -18.23
C ASP A 262 1.85 10.22 -17.23
N ALA A 263 1.55 11.35 -16.59
CA ALA A 263 2.35 11.92 -15.52
C ALA A 263 2.46 10.98 -14.31
N VAL A 264 1.34 10.39 -13.86
CA VAL A 264 1.31 9.41 -12.77
C VAL A 264 2.09 8.15 -13.14
N LEU A 265 1.90 7.60 -14.35
CA LEU A 265 2.68 6.46 -14.84
C LEU A 265 4.18 6.77 -14.84
N GLY A 266 4.57 7.93 -15.36
CA GLY A 266 5.95 8.40 -15.36
C GLY A 266 6.51 8.51 -13.93
N ALA A 267 5.72 9.04 -12.99
CA ALA A 267 6.12 9.15 -11.59
C ALA A 267 6.35 7.77 -10.95
N VAL A 268 5.43 6.80 -11.15
CA VAL A 268 5.62 5.42 -10.64
C VAL A 268 6.89 4.79 -11.23
N LYS A 269 7.11 4.91 -12.55
CA LYS A 269 8.35 4.42 -13.20
C LYS A 269 9.61 5.05 -12.62
N ALA A 270 9.60 6.37 -12.41
CA ALA A 270 10.73 7.08 -11.82
C ALA A 270 11.02 6.63 -10.38
N LEU A 271 9.98 6.41 -9.56
CA LEU A 271 10.12 5.91 -8.19
C LEU A 271 10.60 4.46 -8.12
N ILE A 272 10.27 3.63 -9.12
CA ILE A 272 10.84 2.28 -9.25
C ILE A 272 12.33 2.40 -9.61
N ALA A 273 12.69 3.24 -10.56
CA ALA A 273 14.05 3.39 -11.05
C ALA A 273 15.01 3.97 -9.99
N ASP A 274 14.55 4.92 -9.16
CA ASP A 274 15.36 5.54 -8.10
C ASP A 274 15.36 4.75 -6.77
N GLY A 275 14.62 3.65 -6.69
CA GLY A 275 14.55 2.78 -5.51
C GLY A 275 13.58 3.23 -4.42
N THR A 276 12.95 4.41 -4.53
CA THR A 276 11.96 4.90 -3.56
C THR A 276 10.78 3.95 -3.42
N TYR A 277 10.25 3.46 -4.55
CA TYR A 277 9.16 2.48 -4.57
C TYR A 277 9.50 1.24 -3.73
N LYS A 278 10.66 0.64 -3.97
CA LYS A 278 11.12 -0.52 -3.20
C LYS A 278 11.23 -0.21 -1.71
N ALA A 279 11.80 0.93 -1.34
CA ALA A 279 11.96 1.32 0.05
C ALA A 279 10.62 1.53 0.77
N VAL A 280 9.60 2.07 0.07
CA VAL A 280 8.23 2.15 0.61
C VAL A 280 7.67 0.76 0.89
N LEU A 281 7.76 -0.17 -0.08
CA LEU A 281 7.22 -1.52 0.10
C LEU A 281 7.96 -2.31 1.20
N ASP A 282 9.29 -2.19 1.28
CA ASP A 282 10.10 -2.83 2.33
C ASP A 282 9.72 -2.32 3.72
N ARG A 283 9.49 -1.01 3.87
CA ARG A 283 9.04 -0.38 5.12
C ARG A 283 7.76 -1.00 5.64
N TRP A 284 6.81 -1.28 4.74
CA TRP A 284 5.51 -1.85 5.07
C TRP A 284 5.50 -3.39 4.99
N LYS A 285 6.64 -4.03 4.65
CA LYS A 285 6.80 -5.49 4.53
C LYS A 285 5.83 -6.13 3.52
N VAL A 286 5.63 -5.45 2.40
CA VAL A 286 4.73 -5.88 1.32
C VAL A 286 5.47 -6.09 -0.01
N SER A 287 6.78 -6.24 0.00
CA SER A 287 7.64 -6.32 -1.19
C SER A 287 7.31 -7.52 -2.10
N ASP A 288 6.62 -8.54 -1.60
CA ASP A 288 6.16 -9.69 -2.41
C ASP A 288 5.15 -9.28 -3.50
N GLY A 289 4.47 -8.16 -3.34
CA GLY A 289 3.55 -7.60 -4.33
C GLY A 289 4.18 -6.58 -5.29
N ALA A 290 5.50 -6.38 -5.23
CA ALA A 290 6.20 -5.42 -6.09
C ALA A 290 6.05 -5.76 -7.58
N ILE A 291 5.89 -4.72 -8.40
CA ILE A 291 5.93 -4.81 -9.86
C ILE A 291 7.15 -4.04 -10.40
N THR A 292 7.59 -4.40 -11.60
CA THR A 292 8.74 -3.75 -12.27
C THR A 292 8.32 -2.93 -13.48
N ASP A 293 7.16 -3.20 -14.06
CA ASP A 293 6.67 -2.55 -15.27
C ASP A 293 5.23 -2.07 -15.08
N PRO A 294 5.03 -0.86 -14.53
CA PRO A 294 3.72 -0.26 -14.40
C PRO A 294 3.16 0.14 -15.77
N VAL A 295 1.88 -0.09 -15.98
CA VAL A 295 1.17 0.18 -17.22
C VAL A 295 -0.16 0.89 -16.96
N ILE A 296 -0.72 1.50 -18.01
CA ILE A 296 -2.10 2.01 -18.00
C ILE A 296 -3.03 0.87 -18.39
N ASN A 297 -4.07 0.63 -17.57
CA ASN A 297 -5.11 -0.37 -17.80
C ASN A 297 -4.52 -1.78 -18.01
N GLY A 298 -3.94 -2.31 -16.94
CA GLY A 298 -3.24 -3.61 -16.92
C GLY A 298 -4.12 -4.77 -16.46
N ALA A 299 -5.44 -4.66 -16.48
CA ALA A 299 -6.35 -5.70 -16.04
C ALA A 299 -6.13 -7.02 -16.79
N VAL A 300 -6.08 -8.10 -16.01
CA VAL A 300 -5.88 -9.47 -16.52
C VAL A 300 -7.20 -10.25 -16.65
N SER A 301 -8.32 -9.72 -16.11
CA SER A 301 -9.66 -10.32 -16.16
C SER A 301 -10.75 -9.24 -16.11
#